data_a705c5e485aad919be150438de3a54ea
#
_entry.id   a705c5e485aad919be150438de3a54ea
#
_cell.length_a   1.000
_cell.length_b   1.000
_cell.length_c   1.000
_cell.angle_alpha   90.00
_cell.angle_beta   90.00
_cell.angle_gamma   90.00
#
_symmetry.space_group_name_H-M   'P 1'
#
loop_
_entity.id
_entity.type
_entity.pdbx_description
1 polymer ?
#
loop_
_entity_poly.entity_id
_entity_poly.type
_entity_poly.pdbx_seq_one_letter_code
_entity_poly.pdbx_strand_id
1 'polypeptide(L)' 'MKVAIVGATGVVGSVLLDLLEKRQFPVTNIIPVASKRSIGSTILFKGKGYNIVSLSDAVKMKPDIAL' A
#
# COMPACT_ATOMS: atom_id res chain seq x y z
N MET A 1 3.53 11.45 -4.58
CA MET A 1 4.38 10.64 -3.69
C MET A 1 3.90 9.19 -3.73
N LYS A 2 4.80 8.28 -3.93
CA LYS A 2 4.53 6.83 -3.99
C LYS A 2 4.88 6.22 -2.64
N VAL A 3 3.91 5.60 -1.97
CA VAL A 3 4.06 5.10 -0.59
C VAL A 3 3.86 3.59 -0.55
N ALA A 4 4.86 2.86 -0.03
CA ALA A 4 4.74 1.43 0.20
C ALA A 4 4.16 1.19 1.60
N ILE A 5 3.17 0.32 1.69
CA ILE A 5 2.54 -0.07 2.95
C ILE A 5 2.85 -1.53 3.21
N VAL A 6 3.79 -1.80 4.10
CA VAL A 6 4.17 -3.17 4.47
C VAL A 6 3.14 -3.72 5.45
N GLY A 7 2.64 -4.91 5.19
CA GLY A 7 1.57 -5.50 5.97
C GLY A 7 0.20 -4.85 5.67
N ALA A 8 -0.04 -4.50 4.43
CA ALA A 8 -1.24 -3.75 4.01
C ALA A 8 -2.56 -4.44 4.34
N THR A 9 -2.57 -5.78 4.44
CA THR A 9 -3.78 -6.55 4.77
C THR A 9 -4.02 -6.67 6.29
N GLY A 10 -3.06 -6.25 7.11
CA GLY A 10 -3.19 -6.29 8.56
C GLY A 10 -3.99 -5.10 9.11
N VAL A 11 -4.28 -5.16 10.41
CA VAL A 11 -5.03 -4.10 11.08
C VAL A 11 -4.28 -2.76 11.00
N VAL A 12 -2.97 -2.78 11.25
CA VAL A 12 -2.15 -1.56 11.20
C VAL A 12 -2.11 -0.97 9.81
N GLY A 13 -1.96 -1.81 8.77
CA GLY A 13 -1.98 -1.36 7.38
C GLY A 13 -3.29 -0.71 7.01
N SER A 14 -4.41 -1.29 7.44
CA SER A 14 -5.76 -0.75 7.23
C SER A 14 -5.91 0.63 7.87
N VAL A 15 -5.42 0.80 9.09
CA VAL A 15 -5.45 2.09 9.80
C VAL A 15 -4.57 3.13 9.10
N LEU A 16 -3.38 2.73 8.62
CA LEU A 16 -2.49 3.63 7.89
C LEU A 16 -3.12 4.15 6.60
N LEU A 17 -3.75 3.27 5.84
CA LEU A 17 -4.45 3.65 4.60
C LEU A 17 -5.57 4.64 4.89
N ASP A 18 -6.34 4.38 5.92
CA ASP A 18 -7.44 5.24 6.33
C ASP A 18 -6.94 6.63 6.73
N LEU A 19 -5.86 6.69 7.50
CA LEU A 19 -5.24 7.95 7.91
C LEU A 19 -4.69 8.74 6.72
N LEU A 20 -4.03 8.07 5.78
CA LEU A 20 -3.49 8.72 4.59
C LEU A 20 -4.61 9.37 3.77
N GLU A 21 -5.74 8.69 3.65
CA GLU A 21 -6.89 9.20 2.93
C GLU A 21 -7.55 10.37 3.66
N LYS A 22 -7.82 10.22 4.96
CA LYS A 22 -8.49 11.24 5.77
C LYS A 22 -7.67 12.50 5.94
N ARG A 23 -6.35 12.37 6.06
CA ARG A 23 -5.44 13.50 6.25
C ARG A 23 -5.03 14.14 4.94
N GLN A 24 -5.52 13.64 3.82
CA GLN A 24 -5.23 14.18 2.50
C GLN A 24 -3.72 14.31 2.21
N PHE A 25 -2.95 13.33 2.63
CA PHE A 25 -1.53 13.28 2.29
C PHE A 25 -1.34 13.29 0.77
N PRO A 26 -0.27 13.90 0.26
CA PRO A 26 -0.04 13.98 -1.19
C PRO A 26 0.44 12.65 -1.76
N VAL A 27 -0.35 11.61 -1.60
CA VAL A 27 -0.06 10.26 -2.08
C VAL A 27 -0.70 10.10 -3.45
N THR A 28 0.12 9.90 -4.47
CA THR A 28 -0.36 9.65 -5.84
C THR A 28 -0.64 8.17 -6.06
N ASN A 29 0.21 7.30 -5.51
CA ASN A 29 0.06 5.86 -5.62
C ASN A 29 0.47 5.19 -4.32
N ILE A 30 -0.17 4.06 -4.01
CA ILE A 30 0.29 3.18 -2.94
C ILE A 30 0.88 1.91 -3.55
N ILE A 31 1.78 1.28 -2.81
CA ILE A 31 2.33 -0.03 -3.14
C ILE A 31 2.01 -0.93 -1.95
N PRO A 32 0.88 -1.65 -1.98
CA PRO A 32 0.55 -2.52 -0.84
C PRO A 32 1.40 -3.78 -0.87
N VAL A 33 2.06 -4.06 0.24
CA VAL A 33 2.94 -5.22 0.39
C VAL A 33 2.36 -6.15 1.44
N ALA A 34 2.26 -7.42 1.13
CA ALA A 34 1.77 -8.43 2.06
C ALA A 34 2.41 -9.78 1.78
N SER A 35 2.05 -10.77 2.60
CA SER A 35 2.57 -12.14 2.45
C SER A 35 2.09 -12.77 1.14
N LYS A 36 2.72 -13.88 0.77
CA LYS A 36 2.38 -14.66 -0.44
C LYS A 36 0.89 -14.98 -0.55
N ARG A 37 0.21 -15.18 0.56
CA ARG A 37 -1.23 -15.50 0.58
C ARG A 37 -2.09 -14.40 -0.03
N SER A 38 -1.64 -13.16 0.13
CA SER A 38 -2.41 -12.00 -0.28
C SER A 38 -1.97 -11.44 -1.64
N ILE A 39 -0.85 -11.90 -2.18
CA ILE A 39 -0.37 -11.46 -3.49
C ILE A 39 -1.41 -11.81 -4.56
N GLY A 40 -1.72 -10.83 -5.41
CA GLY A 40 -2.74 -10.98 -6.44
C GLY A 40 -4.11 -10.46 -6.02
N SER A 41 -4.33 -10.20 -4.73
CA SER A 41 -5.52 -9.51 -4.26
C SER A 41 -5.37 -8.01 -4.46
N THR A 42 -6.47 -7.28 -4.34
CA THR A 42 -6.49 -5.82 -4.53
C THR A 42 -6.92 -5.12 -3.25
N ILE A 43 -6.37 -3.93 -3.06
CA ILE A 43 -6.78 -3.03 -1.98
C ILE A 43 -7.30 -1.75 -2.61
N LEU A 44 -8.40 -1.24 -2.08
CA LEU A 44 -8.95 0.06 -2.51
C LEU A 44 -8.35 1.19 -1.69
N PHE A 45 -7.88 2.22 -2.38
CA PHE A 45 -7.40 3.45 -1.77
C PHE A 45 -7.88 4.64 -2.59
N LYS A 46 -8.62 5.53 -1.98
CA LYS A 46 -9.23 6.70 -2.66
C LYS A 46 -10.06 6.27 -3.89
N GLY A 47 -10.78 5.16 -3.76
CA GLY A 47 -11.63 4.64 -4.83
C GLY A 47 -10.91 3.92 -5.96
N LYS A 48 -9.60 3.77 -5.89
CA LYS A 48 -8.79 3.09 -6.90
C LYS A 48 -8.25 1.77 -6.37
N GLY A 49 -8.25 0.72 -7.19
CA GLY A 49 -7.72 -0.59 -6.83
C GLY A 49 -6.21 -0.67 -7.06
N TYR A 50 -5.50 -1.23 -6.08
CA TYR A 50 -4.05 -1.46 -6.15
C TYR A 50 -3.77 -2.92 -5.86
N ASN A 51 -2.95 -3.55 -6.68
CA ASN A 51 -2.57 -4.96 -6.49
C ASN A 51 -1.56 -5.09 -5.37
N ILE A 52 -1.77 -6.10 -4.52
CA ILE A 52 -0.82 -6.45 -3.48
C ILE A 52 0.37 -7.14 -4.12
N VAL A 53 1.57 -6.72 -3.76
CA VAL A 53 2.82 -7.23 -4.32
C VAL A 53 3.74 -7.76 -3.21
N SER A 54 4.78 -8.49 -3.61
CA SER A 54 5.82 -8.96 -2.70
C SER A 54 6.74 -7.81 -2.30
N LEU A 55 7.50 -7.98 -1.22
CA LEU A 55 8.47 -6.99 -0.78
C LEU A 55 9.52 -6.72 -1.86
N SER A 56 10.01 -7.76 -2.53
CA SER A 56 11.01 -7.60 -3.59
C SER A 56 10.48 -6.81 -4.78
N ASP A 57 9.22 -7.03 -5.15
CA ASP A 57 8.59 -6.25 -6.23
C ASP A 57 8.38 -4.80 -5.81
N ALA A 58 7.98 -4.58 -4.55
CA ALA A 58 7.81 -3.24 -4.03
C ALA A 58 9.12 -2.43 -4.08
N VAL A 59 10.24 -3.05 -3.74
CA VAL A 59 11.56 -2.41 -3.81
C VAL A 59 11.89 -1.98 -5.24
N LYS A 60 11.57 -2.83 -6.22
CA LYS A 60 11.77 -2.52 -7.64
C LYS A 60 10.93 -1.35 -8.12
N MET A 61 9.80 -1.11 -7.48
CA MET A 61 8.89 0.00 -7.83
C MET A 61 9.37 1.35 -7.27
N LYS A 62 10.41 1.35 -6.49
CA LYS A 62 11.08 2.56 -5.95
C LYS A 62 10.10 3.51 -5.24
N PRO A 63 9.51 3.08 -4.11
CA PRO A 63 8.64 3.97 -3.36
C PRO A 63 9.43 5.14 -2.77
N ASP A 64 8.75 6.26 -2.60
CA ASP A 64 9.34 7.43 -1.94
C ASP A 64 9.45 7.21 -0.44
N ILE A 65 8.47 6.53 0.15
CA ILE A 65 8.40 6.23 1.58
C ILE A 65 7.87 4.81 1.76
N ALA A 66 8.36 4.12 2.76
CA ALA A 66 7.84 2.82 3.19
C ALA A 66 7.34 2.92 4.64
N LEU A 67 6.12 2.47 4.86
CA LEU A 67 5.51 2.48 6.19
C LEU A 67 5.21 1.06 6.69
#